data_6d3db87344299365d7546fbc20105189
#
_entry.id   6d3db87344299365d7546fbc20105189
#
_cell.length_a   1.000
_cell.length_b   1.000
_cell.length_c   1.000
_cell.angle_alpha   90.00
_cell.angle_beta   90.00
_cell.angle_gamma   90.00
#
_symmetry.space_group_name_H-M   'P 1'
#
loop_
_entity.id
_entity.type
_entity.pdbx_description
1 polymer ?
#
loop_
_entity_poly.entity_id
_entity_poly.type
_entity_poly.pdbx_seq_one_letter_code
_entity_poly.pdbx_strand_id
1 'polypeptide(L)'
;MSEDKRAMTWQEFVDSDFDGRAYEFPDFEGTCFATIACKRWNKSQNLLVYLDLDDGRKLLTAAWNTTDFYGLADMPVGTRVKVTFRIAASGKSFLREAVQL
;
A
#
# COMPACT_ATOMS: atom_id res chain seq x y z
N MET A 1 3.42 2.99 24.69
CA MET A 1 3.46 3.36 23.50
C MET A 1 2.87 2.41 22.57
N SER A 2 2.49 2.88 21.67
CA SER A 2 1.72 2.11 20.79
C SER A 2 2.55 1.20 19.93
N GLU A 3 2.16 -0.01 19.87
CA GLU A 3 2.64 -0.87 18.86
C GLU A 3 1.87 -0.66 17.61
N ASP A 4 1.11 0.42 17.56
CA ASP A 4 0.20 0.66 16.47
C ASP A 4 0.97 0.75 15.17
N LYS A 5 0.78 -0.20 14.32
CA LYS A 5 1.35 -0.22 12.99
C LYS A 5 0.33 0.19 11.96
N ARG A 6 -0.63 1.00 12.39
CA ARG A 6 -1.67 1.49 11.49
C ARG A 6 -1.16 2.63 10.66
N ALA A 7 -2.03 3.13 9.79
CA ALA A 7 -1.67 4.19 8.88
C ALA A 7 -1.31 5.46 9.64
N MET A 8 -0.24 6.10 9.20
CA MET A 8 0.20 7.38 9.76
C MET A 8 -0.68 8.49 9.25
N THR A 9 -0.80 9.56 10.05
CA THR A 9 -1.35 10.80 9.53
C THR A 9 -0.36 11.39 8.55
N TRP A 10 -0.81 12.37 7.77
CA TRP A 10 0.10 13.05 6.85
C TRP A 10 1.28 13.68 7.59
N GLN A 11 1.01 14.30 8.72
CA GLN A 11 2.08 14.96 9.47
C GLN A 11 3.08 13.96 10.03
N GLU A 12 2.59 12.84 10.55
CA GLU A 12 3.47 11.80 11.06
C GLU A 12 4.36 11.24 9.96
N PHE A 13 3.80 11.09 8.76
CA PHE A 13 4.56 10.58 7.64
C PHE A 13 5.66 11.57 7.25
N VAL A 14 5.34 12.85 7.20
CA VAL A 14 6.31 13.88 6.85
C VAL A 14 7.47 13.89 7.85
N ASP A 15 7.17 13.64 9.12
CA ASP A 15 8.16 13.68 10.16
C ASP A 15 8.94 12.36 10.30
N SER A 16 8.54 11.32 9.57
CA SER A 16 9.19 10.02 9.69
C SER A 16 10.43 9.94 8.80
N ASP A 17 11.23 8.91 9.03
CA ASP A 17 12.40 8.66 8.21
C ASP A 17 12.10 7.78 7.00
N PHE A 18 10.86 7.41 6.80
CA PHE A 18 10.51 6.51 5.72
C PHE A 18 10.67 7.20 4.36
N ASP A 19 11.43 6.57 3.47
CA ASP A 19 11.66 7.13 2.14
C ASP A 19 10.63 6.60 1.16
N GLY A 20 9.51 7.30 1.07
CA GLY A 20 8.45 6.91 0.15
C GLY A 20 8.76 7.17 -1.31
N ARG A 21 9.83 7.92 -1.60
CA ARG A 21 10.16 8.27 -2.99
C ARG A 21 10.70 7.10 -3.77
N ALA A 22 11.13 6.04 -3.08
CA ALA A 22 11.59 4.83 -3.74
C ALA A 22 10.44 3.98 -4.27
N TYR A 23 9.21 4.32 -3.93
CA TYR A 23 8.04 3.53 -4.26
C TYR A 23 7.29 4.14 -5.43
N GLU A 24 6.86 3.31 -6.37
CA GLU A 24 6.16 3.76 -7.56
C GLU A 24 4.83 3.03 -7.71
N PHE A 25 3.88 3.68 -8.36
CA PHE A 25 2.62 3.02 -8.66
C PHE A 25 2.87 1.86 -9.63
N PRO A 26 2.11 0.77 -9.50
CA PRO A 26 2.31 -0.38 -10.39
C PRO A 26 1.94 -0.03 -11.83
N ASP A 27 2.60 -0.72 -12.78
CA ASP A 27 2.33 -0.53 -14.19
C ASP A 27 2.19 -1.87 -14.91
N PHE A 28 1.71 -2.90 -14.20
CA PHE A 28 1.65 -4.25 -14.72
C PHE A 28 0.42 -4.97 -14.19
N GLU A 29 0.12 -6.13 -14.78
CA GLU A 29 -0.89 -7.05 -14.24
C GLU A 29 -0.18 -8.27 -13.67
N GLY A 30 -0.78 -8.84 -12.64
CA GLY A 30 -0.29 -10.08 -12.08
C GLY A 30 -0.41 -10.13 -10.58
N THR A 31 0.02 -11.25 -10.03
CA THR A 31 -0.04 -11.51 -8.60
C THR A 31 1.36 -11.52 -8.03
N CYS A 32 1.55 -10.83 -6.91
CA CYS A 32 2.84 -10.72 -6.26
C CYS A 32 2.70 -10.96 -4.77
N PHE A 33 3.81 -11.33 -4.14
CA PHE A 33 3.88 -11.44 -2.69
C PHE A 33 4.66 -10.26 -2.16
N ALA A 34 4.18 -9.68 -1.07
CA ALA A 34 4.76 -8.45 -0.56
C ALA A 34 4.62 -8.37 0.95
N THR A 35 5.35 -7.42 1.54
CA THR A 35 5.22 -7.06 2.93
C THR A 35 4.79 -5.60 2.99
N ILE A 36 3.84 -5.29 3.85
CA ILE A 36 3.42 -3.90 4.02
C ILE A 36 4.54 -3.16 4.74
N ALA A 37 5.15 -2.20 4.05
CA ALA A 37 6.28 -1.44 4.59
C ALA A 37 5.84 -0.20 5.34
N CYS A 38 4.74 0.41 4.89
CA CYS A 38 4.24 1.62 5.53
C CYS A 38 2.83 1.89 5.03
N LYS A 39 2.06 2.61 5.82
CA LYS A 39 0.74 3.09 5.41
C LYS A 39 0.60 4.53 5.86
N ARG A 40 -0.04 5.36 5.05
CA ARG A 40 -0.30 6.73 5.45
C ARG A 40 -1.58 7.26 4.82
N TRP A 41 -2.14 8.27 5.47
CA TRP A 41 -3.23 9.03 4.89
C TRP A 41 -2.64 10.23 4.17
N ASN A 42 -3.08 10.49 2.96
CA ASN A 42 -2.63 11.70 2.28
C ASN A 42 -3.49 12.89 2.74
N LYS A 43 -3.23 14.06 2.17
CA LYS A 43 -3.95 15.26 2.57
C LYS A 43 -5.43 15.18 2.26
N SER A 44 -5.82 14.36 1.30
CA SER A 44 -7.21 14.17 0.91
C SER A 44 -7.88 13.01 1.64
N GLN A 45 -7.21 12.47 2.66
CA GLN A 45 -7.73 11.38 3.48
C GLN A 45 -7.89 10.07 2.71
N ASN A 46 -7.10 9.87 1.68
CA ASN A 46 -7.02 8.59 0.99
C ASN A 46 -5.89 7.77 1.58
N LEU A 47 -6.11 6.48 1.72
CA LEU A 47 -5.12 5.58 2.27
C LEU A 47 -4.10 5.21 1.20
N LEU A 48 -2.82 5.34 1.53
CA LEU A 48 -1.74 4.88 0.67
C LEU A 48 -0.97 3.79 1.39
N VAL A 49 -0.68 2.71 0.67
CA VAL A 49 0.01 1.55 1.23
C VAL A 49 1.28 1.32 0.42
N TYR A 50 2.40 1.24 1.13
CA TYR A 50 3.71 1.01 0.54
C TYR A 50 4.06 -0.46 0.70
N LEU A 51 4.38 -1.12 -0.41
CA LEU A 51 4.60 -2.56 -0.42
C LEU A 51 6.02 -2.88 -0.89
N ASP A 52 6.71 -3.69 -0.09
CA ASP A 52 8.00 -4.24 -0.48
C ASP A 52 7.74 -5.62 -1.08
N LEU A 53 7.92 -5.75 -2.37
CA LEU A 53 7.71 -7.02 -3.05
C LEU A 53 8.88 -7.95 -2.78
N ASP A 54 8.59 -9.25 -2.79
CA ASP A 54 9.62 -10.25 -2.52
C ASP A 54 10.72 -10.23 -3.58
N ASP A 55 10.42 -9.74 -4.78
CA ASP A 55 11.44 -9.66 -5.84
C ASP A 55 12.26 -8.37 -5.80
N GLY A 56 12.08 -7.55 -4.77
CA GLY A 56 12.85 -6.33 -4.59
C GLY A 56 12.19 -5.07 -5.09
N ARG A 57 11.08 -5.18 -5.82
CA ARG A 57 10.38 -3.98 -6.28
C ARG A 57 9.67 -3.31 -5.12
N LYS A 58 9.49 -2.01 -5.24
CA LYS A 58 8.81 -1.20 -4.23
C LYS A 58 7.62 -0.52 -4.88
N LEU A 59 6.43 -0.85 -4.40
CA LEU A 59 5.19 -0.36 -4.99
C LEU A 59 4.37 0.44 -4.01
N LEU A 60 3.65 1.41 -4.55
CA LEU A 60 2.72 2.24 -3.81
C LEU A 60 1.34 2.02 -4.39
N THR A 61 0.37 1.74 -3.55
CA THR A 61 -1.00 1.60 -4.01
C THR A 61 -1.91 2.47 -3.16
N ALA A 62 -3.01 2.93 -3.74
CA ALA A 62 -3.88 3.90 -3.10
C ALA A 62 -5.33 3.43 -3.13
N ALA A 63 -6.03 3.66 -2.02
CA ALA A 63 -7.45 3.38 -1.91
C ALA A 63 -8.21 4.68 -2.13
N TRP A 64 -8.70 4.88 -3.33
CA TRP A 64 -9.32 6.14 -3.66
C TRP A 64 -10.72 6.30 -3.10
N ASN A 65 -11.52 5.27 -3.08
CA ASN A 65 -12.89 5.35 -2.61
C ASN A 65 -13.34 4.07 -1.95
N THR A 66 -12.42 3.33 -1.35
CA THR A 66 -12.72 2.05 -0.77
C THR A 66 -12.56 2.13 0.74
N THR A 67 -13.56 1.66 1.47
CA THR A 67 -13.55 1.78 2.92
C THR A 67 -12.43 0.97 3.56
N ASP A 68 -12.28 -0.27 3.17
CA ASP A 68 -11.31 -1.15 3.80
C ASP A 68 -10.14 -1.52 2.89
N PHE A 69 -10.23 -1.18 1.62
CA PHE A 69 -9.17 -1.41 0.65
C PHE A 69 -8.69 -2.87 0.72
N TYR A 70 -9.64 -3.79 0.58
CA TYR A 70 -9.37 -5.23 0.61
C TYR A 70 -8.73 -5.68 1.93
N GLY A 71 -9.06 -4.99 3.03
CA GLY A 71 -8.54 -5.34 4.34
C GLY A 71 -7.20 -4.73 4.66
N LEU A 72 -6.55 -4.06 3.71
CA LEU A 72 -5.24 -3.48 3.97
C LEU A 72 -5.29 -2.41 5.06
N ALA A 73 -6.41 -1.73 5.21
CA ALA A 73 -6.53 -0.70 6.22
C ALA A 73 -6.35 -1.26 7.63
N ASP A 74 -6.74 -2.52 7.83
CA ASP A 74 -6.68 -3.15 9.14
C ASP A 74 -5.42 -3.99 9.35
N MET A 75 -4.64 -4.23 8.32
CA MET A 75 -3.44 -5.02 8.44
C MET A 75 -2.29 -4.17 8.94
N PRO A 76 -1.61 -4.56 10.01
CA PRO A 76 -0.50 -3.74 10.50
C PRO A 76 0.68 -3.76 9.55
N VAL A 77 1.53 -2.74 9.67
CA VAL A 77 2.80 -2.72 8.95
C VAL A 77 3.59 -3.95 9.33
N GLY A 78 4.21 -4.58 8.35
CA GLY A 78 4.93 -5.84 8.55
C GLY A 78 4.15 -7.07 8.14
N THR A 79 2.85 -6.91 7.85
CA THR A 79 2.01 -8.03 7.44
C THR A 79 2.39 -8.50 6.04
N ARG A 80 2.46 -9.82 5.87
CA ARG A 80 2.72 -10.42 4.56
C ARG A 80 1.40 -10.58 3.81
N VAL A 81 1.40 -10.20 2.55
CA VAL A 81 0.19 -10.22 1.74
C VAL A 81 0.46 -10.76 0.35
N LYS A 82 -0.58 -11.30 -0.26
CA LYS A 82 -0.58 -11.62 -1.68
C LYS A 82 -1.47 -10.57 -2.34
N VAL A 83 -0.93 -9.84 -3.33
CA VAL A 83 -1.64 -8.76 -4.00
C VAL A 83 -1.76 -9.06 -5.48
N THR A 84 -2.90 -8.71 -6.05
CA THR A 84 -3.16 -8.90 -7.47
C THR A 84 -3.49 -7.56 -8.09
N PHE A 85 -2.79 -7.25 -9.19
CA PHE A 85 -3.02 -6.00 -9.92
C PHE A 85 -3.61 -6.31 -11.30
N ARG A 86 -4.45 -5.40 -11.77
CA ARG A 86 -5.04 -5.48 -13.10
C ARG A 86 -4.88 -4.14 -13.79
N ILE A 87 -4.93 -4.17 -15.12
CA ILE A 87 -4.87 -2.94 -15.89
C ILE A 87 -6.28 -2.60 -16.36
N ALA A 88 -6.74 -1.40 -16.04
CA ALA A 88 -8.07 -0.94 -16.42
C ALA A 88 -8.10 -0.56 -17.90
N ALA A 89 -9.31 -0.33 -18.41
CA ALA A 89 -9.47 0.11 -19.80
C ALA A 89 -8.71 1.40 -20.07
N SER A 90 -8.51 2.23 -19.04
CA SER A 90 -7.73 3.47 -19.18
C SER A 90 -6.23 3.23 -19.33
N GLY A 91 -5.78 2.00 -19.15
CA GLY A 91 -4.35 1.68 -19.22
C GLY A 91 -3.65 1.76 -17.89
N LYS A 92 -4.35 2.14 -16.83
CA LYS A 92 -3.72 2.27 -15.50
C LYS A 92 -3.89 1.00 -14.70
N SER A 93 -2.83 0.65 -13.99
CA SER A 93 -2.86 -0.51 -13.10
C SER A 93 -3.54 -0.14 -11.80
N PHE A 94 -4.27 -1.10 -11.23
CA PHE A 94 -4.93 -0.88 -9.94
C PHE A 94 -4.91 -2.17 -9.14
N LEU A 95 -5.07 -2.05 -7.84
CA LEU A 95 -5.14 -3.21 -6.96
C LEU A 95 -6.51 -3.86 -7.09
N ARG A 96 -6.51 -5.12 -7.49
CA ARG A 96 -7.74 -5.89 -7.68
C ARG A 96 -8.09 -6.70 -6.44
N GLU A 97 -7.07 -7.14 -5.70
CA GLU A 97 -7.29 -7.99 -4.54
C GLU A 97 -6.05 -8.01 -3.66
N ALA A 98 -6.25 -8.10 -2.36
CA ALA A 98 -5.17 -8.31 -1.40
C ALA A 98 -5.63 -9.33 -0.36
N VAL A 99 -4.77 -10.28 -0.06
CA VAL A 99 -5.09 -11.36 0.88
C VAL A 99 -3.93 -11.49 1.86
N GLN A 100 -4.25 -11.51 3.15
CA GLN A 100 -3.24 -11.71 4.16
C GLN A 100 -2.75 -13.15 4.13
N LEU A 101 -1.45 -13.33 4.19
CA LEU A 101 -0.85 -14.66 4.19
C LEU A 101 -0.77 -15.25 5.59
#